data_49532aab30ea70c9184fa11147fc34af
#
_entry.id   49532aab30ea70c9184fa11147fc34af
#
_cell.length_a   1.000
_cell.length_b   1.000
_cell.length_c   1.000
_cell.angle_alpha   90.00
_cell.angle_beta   90.00
_cell.angle_gamma   90.00
#
_symmetry.space_group_name_H-M   'P 1'
#
loop_
_entity.id
_entity.type
_entity.pdbx_description
1 polymer ?
#
loop_
_entity_poly.entity_id
_entity_poly.type
_entity_poly.pdbx_seq_one_letter_code
_entity_poly.pdbx_strand_id
1 'polypeptide(L)'
;MLLQNCGILKIFYLCHFLAEATIIFAEKKTMKEQIRQQIETARQRLIKQRRLSRMKDFKKFREHVYDLAKRRFGEISLEIDQRLNLEFEAIRVNRRTLMLNTVSLILRELDADGVFCERTQQNGYNVSLVCYLLGISLFNPMEHPELITEQFVRNTFENISLISFSVNTNIMARLEDILDTHGLKSECSTENSFLKRIGDKCIDSYVVNYEMEDADNSSFEIRITYTERLRLDRKMRKLLGIERYESIPQGDSQTMESFYNLDLYGTSFSLDMIAYESIRKIKPRTISELTEALAFWHDRQYPILVDYLTNKSSQTTVYTGDTVIDEILGHTHGILLYTRQQEAYMKRLNELSCADPNAYDHCNAYLQRQLRHAKLCNKCSEYVKALNLYRLAYIKVHYPEVFKRGLESYTNL
;
A
#
# COMPACT_ATOMS: atom_id res chain seq x y z
N MET A 1 89.32 16.71 29.92
CA MET A 1 88.78 17.40 28.74
C MET A 1 88.18 16.47 27.68
N LEU A 2 88.20 15.13 27.84
CA LEU A 2 87.62 14.15 26.88
C LEU A 2 86.19 13.68 27.28
N LEU A 3 85.72 13.90 28.47
CA LEU A 3 84.40 13.47 28.91
C LEU A 3 83.24 14.49 28.65
N GLN A 4 83.57 15.77 28.36
CA GLN A 4 82.55 16.73 28.02
C GLN A 4 82.10 16.68 26.56
N ASN A 5 82.94 16.21 25.67
CA ASN A 5 82.58 16.06 24.23
C ASN A 5 81.60 14.91 23.96
N CYS A 6 81.49 13.91 24.82
CA CYS A 6 80.61 12.79 24.62
C CYS A 6 79.15 13.13 24.94
N GLY A 7 78.89 14.11 25.81
CA GLY A 7 77.56 14.60 26.14
C GLY A 7 76.91 15.46 25.01
N ILE A 8 77.76 16.33 24.42
CA ILE A 8 77.30 17.21 23.35
C ILE A 8 76.98 16.47 22.07
N LEU A 9 77.81 15.44 21.71
CA LEU A 9 77.55 14.56 20.58
C LEU A 9 76.25 13.73 20.79
N LYS A 10 75.97 13.26 21.97
CA LYS A 10 74.72 12.56 22.28
C LYS A 10 73.49 13.47 22.14
N ILE A 11 73.60 14.71 22.60
CA ILE A 11 72.51 15.69 22.48
C ILE A 11 72.27 16.05 20.99
N PHE A 12 73.34 16.22 20.22
CA PHE A 12 73.22 16.44 18.77
C PHE A 12 72.54 15.28 18.02
N TYR A 13 72.92 14.06 18.32
CA TYR A 13 72.31 12.85 17.77
C TYR A 13 70.82 12.75 18.17
N LEU A 14 70.51 13.05 19.41
CA LEU A 14 69.13 13.03 19.91
C LEU A 14 68.24 14.10 19.25
N CYS A 15 68.79 15.32 19.08
CA CYS A 15 68.11 16.39 18.38
C CYS A 15 67.90 16.08 16.89
N HIS A 16 68.92 15.50 16.23
CA HIS A 16 68.78 15.05 14.84
C HIS A 16 67.72 13.98 14.68
N PHE A 17 67.73 12.96 15.57
CA PHE A 17 66.71 11.88 15.55
C PHE A 17 65.32 12.37 15.83
N LEU A 18 65.15 13.32 16.75
CA LEU A 18 63.87 13.99 17.05
C LEU A 18 63.39 14.84 15.86
N ALA A 19 64.28 15.51 15.17
CA ALA A 19 63.93 16.31 14.00
C ALA A 19 63.47 15.38 12.85
N GLU A 20 64.18 14.29 12.57
CA GLU A 20 63.78 13.31 11.58
C GLU A 20 62.44 12.65 11.94
N ALA A 21 62.26 12.26 13.19
CA ALA A 21 60.99 11.70 13.66
C ALA A 21 59.82 12.67 13.49
N THR A 22 60.07 13.99 13.73
CA THR A 22 59.03 15.02 13.56
C THR A 22 58.68 15.25 12.08
N ILE A 23 59.68 15.20 11.17
CA ILE A 23 59.49 15.30 9.74
C ILE A 23 58.68 14.06 9.24
N ILE A 24 59.06 12.84 9.65
CA ILE A 24 58.31 11.62 9.28
C ILE A 24 56.89 11.65 9.80
N PHE A 25 56.67 12.19 11.02
CA PHE A 25 55.32 12.31 11.57
C PHE A 25 54.46 13.36 10.82
N ALA A 26 55.08 14.50 10.42
CA ALA A 26 54.43 15.52 9.62
C ALA A 26 54.09 14.99 8.22
N GLU A 27 54.98 14.25 7.56
CA GLU A 27 54.74 13.63 6.27
C GLU A 27 53.61 12.58 6.34
N LYS A 28 53.58 11.73 7.37
CA LYS A 28 52.49 10.77 7.62
C LYS A 28 51.15 11.45 7.87
N LYS A 29 51.14 12.60 8.56
CA LYS A 29 49.94 13.39 8.78
C LYS A 29 49.42 13.99 7.47
N THR A 30 50.30 14.57 6.66
CA THR A 30 49.98 15.15 5.35
C THR A 30 49.47 14.08 4.39
N MET A 31 50.10 12.89 4.36
CA MET A 31 49.67 11.78 3.54
C MET A 31 48.28 11.24 3.98
N LYS A 32 47.98 11.19 5.28
CA LYS A 32 46.64 10.84 5.77
C LYS A 32 45.57 11.84 5.34
N GLU A 33 45.88 13.12 5.36
CA GLU A 33 44.98 14.17 4.88
C GLU A 33 44.76 14.11 3.35
N GLN A 34 45.81 13.85 2.59
CA GLN A 34 45.69 13.65 1.13
C GLN A 34 44.83 12.42 0.79
N ILE A 35 45.02 11.31 1.51
CA ILE A 35 44.19 10.10 1.35
C ILE A 35 42.73 10.39 1.70
N ARG A 36 42.44 11.11 2.79
CA ARG A 36 41.08 11.52 3.14
C ARG A 36 40.43 12.38 2.06
N GLN A 37 41.16 13.36 1.52
CA GLN A 37 40.65 14.18 0.41
C GLN A 37 40.38 13.36 -0.84
N GLN A 38 41.26 12.41 -1.18
CA GLN A 38 41.03 11.49 -2.31
C GLN A 38 39.80 10.63 -2.14
N ILE A 39 39.61 10.08 -0.94
CA ILE A 39 38.43 9.27 -0.58
C ILE A 39 37.16 10.12 -0.70
N GLU A 40 37.14 11.32 -0.13
CA GLU A 40 35.99 12.21 -0.20
C GLU A 40 35.67 12.63 -1.65
N THR A 41 36.70 12.93 -2.44
CA THR A 41 36.52 13.26 -3.87
C THR A 41 35.97 12.06 -4.67
N ALA A 42 36.46 10.85 -4.38
CA ALA A 42 35.95 9.63 -5.00
C ALA A 42 34.48 9.37 -4.59
N ARG A 43 34.18 9.56 -3.31
CA ARG A 43 32.81 9.48 -2.77
C ARG A 43 31.86 10.45 -3.46
N GLN A 44 32.25 11.71 -3.61
CA GLN A 44 31.44 12.73 -4.29
C GLN A 44 31.22 12.40 -5.79
N ARG A 45 32.23 11.86 -6.45
CA ARG A 45 32.09 11.38 -7.84
C ARG A 45 31.10 10.22 -7.94
N LEU A 46 31.19 9.28 -7.03
CA LEU A 46 30.28 8.12 -6.97
C LEU A 46 28.83 8.56 -6.70
N ILE A 47 28.63 9.47 -5.76
CA ILE A 47 27.32 10.08 -5.46
C ILE A 47 26.75 10.75 -6.71
N LYS A 48 27.55 11.56 -7.40
CA LYS A 48 27.13 12.23 -8.64
C LYS A 48 26.75 11.23 -9.74
N GLN A 49 27.53 10.18 -9.93
CA GLN A 49 27.23 9.13 -10.91
C GLN A 49 25.95 8.39 -10.58
N ARG A 50 25.75 7.98 -9.31
CA ARG A 50 24.54 7.33 -8.85
C ARG A 50 23.32 8.22 -9.00
N ARG A 51 23.43 9.52 -8.69
CA ARG A 51 22.34 10.48 -8.88
C ARG A 51 21.94 10.62 -10.36
N LEU A 52 22.90 10.67 -11.27
CA LEU A 52 22.65 10.72 -12.71
C LEU A 52 22.00 9.42 -13.23
N SER A 53 22.42 8.25 -12.72
CA SER A 53 21.80 6.97 -13.05
C SER A 53 20.34 6.94 -12.63
N ARG A 54 20.04 7.32 -11.40
CA ARG A 54 18.66 7.37 -10.88
C ARG A 54 17.75 8.31 -11.64
N MET A 55 18.25 9.46 -12.05
CA MET A 55 17.48 10.39 -12.89
C MET A 55 17.12 9.75 -14.23
N LYS A 56 18.04 8.99 -14.83
CA LYS A 56 17.77 8.23 -16.07
C LYS A 56 16.76 7.11 -15.82
N ASP A 57 16.88 6.40 -14.71
CA ASP A 57 15.98 5.31 -14.35
C ASP A 57 14.57 5.83 -14.05
N PHE A 58 14.44 6.97 -13.38
CA PHE A 58 13.16 7.62 -13.16
C PHE A 58 12.54 8.14 -14.47
N LYS A 59 13.34 8.67 -15.38
CA LYS A 59 12.87 9.08 -16.71
C LYS A 59 12.30 7.88 -17.48
N LYS A 60 13.04 6.78 -17.54
CA LYS A 60 12.59 5.53 -18.18
C LYS A 60 11.32 4.99 -17.54
N PHE A 61 11.24 5.06 -16.20
CA PHE A 61 10.04 4.66 -15.45
C PHE A 61 8.82 5.48 -15.88
N ARG A 62 8.94 6.81 -15.94
CA ARG A 62 7.86 7.68 -16.42
C ARG A 62 7.45 7.35 -17.84
N GLU A 63 8.40 7.22 -18.76
CA GLU A 63 8.15 6.86 -20.16
C GLU A 63 7.37 5.53 -20.24
N HIS A 64 7.81 4.53 -19.51
CA HIS A 64 7.13 3.22 -19.44
C HIS A 64 5.68 3.33 -18.92
N VAL A 65 5.45 4.08 -17.84
CA VAL A 65 4.10 4.27 -17.29
C VAL A 65 3.20 5.04 -18.28
N TYR A 66 3.72 6.04 -18.97
CA TYR A 66 2.98 6.75 -20.01
C TYR A 66 2.63 5.84 -21.20
N ASP A 67 3.52 4.94 -21.60
CA ASP A 67 3.22 3.95 -22.65
C ASP A 67 2.13 2.99 -22.20
N LEU A 68 2.14 2.56 -20.95
CA LEU A 68 1.07 1.74 -20.37
C LEU A 68 -0.27 2.52 -20.33
N ALA A 69 -0.24 3.80 -19.97
CA ALA A 69 -1.42 4.65 -19.96
C ALA A 69 -2.03 4.81 -21.37
N LYS A 70 -1.19 5.06 -22.38
CA LYS A 70 -1.64 5.11 -23.78
C LYS A 70 -2.25 3.80 -24.25
N ARG A 71 -1.65 2.65 -23.91
CA ARG A 71 -2.22 1.34 -24.23
C ARG A 71 -3.57 1.08 -23.56
N ARG A 72 -3.75 1.59 -22.32
CA ARG A 72 -4.93 1.35 -21.52
C ARG A 72 -6.10 2.28 -21.85
N PHE A 73 -5.82 3.56 -22.05
CA PHE A 73 -6.82 4.62 -22.21
C PHE A 73 -6.91 5.17 -23.64
N GLY A 74 -5.97 4.83 -24.52
CA GLY A 74 -5.85 5.44 -25.84
C GLY A 74 -5.22 6.82 -25.75
N GLU A 75 -6.05 7.87 -25.78
CA GLU A 75 -5.60 9.24 -25.53
C GLU A 75 -5.48 9.52 -24.02
N ILE A 76 -4.45 10.27 -23.66
CA ILE A 76 -4.23 10.69 -22.28
C ILE A 76 -4.97 12.02 -22.08
N SER A 77 -6.07 12.00 -21.34
CA SER A 77 -6.78 13.20 -20.96
C SER A 77 -5.96 14.07 -20.02
N LEU A 78 -6.34 15.36 -19.92
CA LEU A 78 -5.70 16.28 -18.99
C LEU A 78 -5.77 15.78 -17.54
N GLU A 79 -6.86 15.17 -17.15
CA GLU A 79 -7.05 14.60 -15.80
C GLU A 79 -6.10 13.45 -15.52
N ILE A 80 -5.92 12.54 -16.48
CA ILE A 80 -4.96 11.43 -16.37
C ILE A 80 -3.53 11.98 -16.27
N ASP A 81 -3.17 12.96 -17.10
CA ASP A 81 -1.83 13.56 -17.09
C ASP A 81 -1.55 14.28 -15.75
N GLN A 82 -2.48 15.07 -15.26
CA GLN A 82 -2.36 15.74 -13.96
C GLN A 82 -2.21 14.72 -12.82
N ARG A 83 -2.99 13.65 -12.85
CA ARG A 83 -2.92 12.57 -11.88
C ARG A 83 -1.58 11.85 -11.91
N LEU A 84 -1.08 11.48 -13.09
CA LEU A 84 0.22 10.85 -13.25
C LEU A 84 1.35 11.75 -12.76
N ASN A 85 1.32 13.05 -13.08
CA ASN A 85 2.36 13.99 -12.64
C ASN A 85 2.37 14.15 -11.12
N LEU A 86 1.20 14.20 -10.46
CA LEU A 86 1.08 14.21 -9.01
C LEU A 86 1.72 12.96 -8.37
N GLU A 87 1.40 11.78 -8.90
CA GLU A 87 1.94 10.52 -8.39
C GLU A 87 3.44 10.37 -8.66
N PHE A 88 3.92 10.77 -9.83
CA PHE A 88 5.35 10.76 -10.14
C PHE A 88 6.17 11.64 -9.19
N GLU A 89 5.65 12.79 -8.81
CA GLU A 89 6.34 13.64 -7.83
C GLU A 89 6.41 12.95 -6.46
N ALA A 90 5.32 12.35 -5.99
CA ALA A 90 5.28 11.60 -4.74
C ALA A 90 6.21 10.38 -4.77
N ILE A 91 6.23 9.62 -5.88
CA ILE A 91 7.11 8.46 -6.08
C ILE A 91 8.59 8.89 -6.08
N ARG A 92 8.90 10.02 -6.73
CA ARG A 92 10.26 10.57 -6.82
C ARG A 92 10.78 11.01 -5.45
N VAL A 93 9.97 11.80 -4.72
CA VAL A 93 10.31 12.31 -3.39
C VAL A 93 10.55 11.16 -2.42
N ASN A 94 9.67 10.14 -2.43
CA ASN A 94 9.75 8.99 -1.54
C ASN A 94 10.63 7.85 -2.08
N ARG A 95 11.33 8.04 -3.19
CA ARG A 95 12.30 7.09 -3.79
C ARG A 95 11.70 5.69 -4.04
N ARG A 96 10.44 5.60 -4.48
CA ARG A 96 9.70 4.33 -4.64
C ARG A 96 9.83 3.68 -6.03
N THR A 97 10.58 4.30 -6.95
CA THR A 97 10.72 3.83 -8.34
C THR A 97 11.22 2.39 -8.44
N LEU A 98 12.30 2.05 -7.71
CA LEU A 98 12.87 0.71 -7.76
C LEU A 98 11.88 -0.33 -7.22
N MET A 99 11.27 -0.07 -6.08
CA MET A 99 10.28 -0.95 -5.46
C MET A 99 9.11 -1.23 -6.41
N LEU A 100 8.52 -0.19 -7.01
CA LEU A 100 7.38 -0.34 -7.92
C LEU A 100 7.77 -1.11 -9.20
N ASN A 101 8.94 -0.84 -9.76
CA ASN A 101 9.46 -1.60 -10.90
C ASN A 101 9.67 -3.07 -10.57
N THR A 102 10.29 -3.37 -9.43
CA THR A 102 10.55 -4.75 -8.99
C THR A 102 9.25 -5.52 -8.81
N VAL A 103 8.28 -4.95 -8.13
CA VAL A 103 6.99 -5.62 -7.89
C VAL A 103 6.23 -5.82 -9.20
N SER A 104 6.20 -4.80 -10.07
CA SER A 104 5.58 -4.93 -11.40
C SER A 104 6.23 -6.03 -12.23
N LEU A 105 7.56 -6.12 -12.18
CA LEU A 105 8.32 -7.17 -12.85
C LEU A 105 7.95 -8.56 -12.32
N ILE A 106 7.98 -8.75 -11.00
CA ILE A 106 7.62 -10.03 -10.37
C ILE A 106 6.21 -10.45 -10.77
N LEU A 107 5.23 -9.54 -10.65
CA LEU A 107 3.84 -9.84 -11.00
C LEU A 107 3.69 -10.22 -12.47
N ARG A 108 4.40 -9.54 -13.37
CA ARG A 108 4.38 -9.84 -14.81
C ARG A 108 4.98 -11.21 -15.13
N GLU A 109 6.13 -11.55 -14.53
CA GLU A 109 6.78 -12.84 -14.71
C GLU A 109 5.89 -13.98 -14.18
N LEU A 110 5.29 -13.80 -13.00
CA LEU A 110 4.36 -14.77 -12.44
C LEU A 110 3.08 -14.92 -13.28
N ASP A 111 2.55 -13.80 -13.80
CA ASP A 111 1.40 -13.84 -14.71
C ASP A 111 1.75 -14.59 -16.02
N ALA A 112 2.96 -14.41 -16.57
CA ALA A 112 3.46 -15.14 -17.75
C ALA A 112 3.61 -16.64 -17.49
N ASP A 113 4.02 -17.04 -16.30
CA ASP A 113 4.08 -18.44 -15.85
C ASP A 113 2.68 -19.03 -15.54
N GLY A 114 1.62 -18.24 -15.67
CA GLY A 114 0.25 -18.64 -15.36
C GLY A 114 -0.02 -18.75 -13.87
N VAL A 115 0.82 -18.18 -13.02
CA VAL A 115 0.59 -18.07 -11.59
C VAL A 115 -0.39 -16.96 -11.32
N PHE A 116 -1.45 -17.27 -10.64
CA PHE A 116 -2.45 -16.27 -10.27
C PHE A 116 -2.05 -15.57 -8.98
N CYS A 117 -1.89 -14.25 -9.08
CA CYS A 117 -1.58 -13.39 -7.94
C CYS A 117 -2.77 -12.50 -7.61
N GLU A 118 -3.38 -12.67 -6.45
CA GLU A 118 -4.31 -11.69 -5.89
C GLU A 118 -3.50 -10.58 -5.22
N ARG A 119 -3.68 -9.36 -5.74
CA ARG A 119 -3.04 -8.18 -5.18
C ARG A 119 -3.77 -7.81 -3.91
N THR A 120 -3.04 -7.79 -2.79
CA THR A 120 -3.66 -7.40 -1.51
C THR A 120 -4.00 -5.93 -1.51
N GLN A 121 -5.17 -5.62 -1.00
CA GLN A 121 -5.76 -4.29 -1.03
C GLN A 121 -5.28 -3.40 0.14
N GLN A 122 -4.23 -3.81 0.82
CA GLN A 122 -3.68 -3.06 1.95
C GLN A 122 -2.78 -1.93 1.48
N ASN A 123 -2.67 -0.88 2.28
CA ASN A 123 -1.68 0.19 2.17
C ASN A 123 -1.87 1.24 1.05
N GLY A 124 -3.08 1.46 0.54
CA GLY A 124 -3.34 2.62 -0.33
C GLY A 124 -2.92 2.45 -1.81
N TYR A 125 -2.32 1.33 -2.22
CA TYR A 125 -1.96 1.11 -3.63
C TYR A 125 -3.15 1.18 -4.58
N ASN A 126 -4.34 0.84 -4.09
CA ASN A 126 -5.56 0.84 -4.90
C ASN A 126 -5.99 2.24 -5.35
N VAL A 127 -5.45 3.28 -4.74
CA VAL A 127 -5.76 4.66 -5.14
C VAL A 127 -4.75 5.23 -6.13
N SER A 128 -3.67 4.49 -6.44
CA SER A 128 -2.63 4.94 -7.34
C SER A 128 -2.90 4.50 -8.77
N LEU A 129 -2.95 5.47 -9.67
CA LEU A 129 -3.04 5.24 -11.11
C LEU A 129 -1.77 4.57 -11.64
N VAL A 130 -0.60 4.96 -11.12
CA VAL A 130 0.68 4.32 -11.46
C VAL A 130 0.67 2.84 -11.06
N CYS A 131 0.21 2.51 -9.85
CA CYS A 131 0.11 1.13 -9.40
C CYS A 131 -0.89 0.31 -10.24
N TYR A 132 -2.00 0.92 -10.66
CA TYR A 132 -2.95 0.30 -11.58
C TYR A 132 -2.33 -0.01 -12.94
N LEU A 133 -1.64 0.95 -13.54
CA LEU A 133 -0.98 0.79 -14.84
C LEU A 133 0.14 -0.26 -14.80
N LEU A 134 0.88 -0.32 -13.71
CA LEU A 134 1.93 -1.32 -13.48
C LEU A 134 1.38 -2.72 -13.12
N GLY A 135 0.07 -2.89 -13.00
CA GLY A 135 -0.55 -4.14 -12.60
C GLY A 135 -0.38 -4.50 -11.12
N ILE A 136 0.10 -3.58 -10.30
CA ILE A 136 0.23 -3.75 -8.83
C ILE A 136 -1.15 -3.65 -8.17
N SER A 137 -2.04 -2.81 -8.70
CA SER A 137 -3.45 -2.71 -8.34
C SER A 137 -4.33 -3.15 -9.49
N LEU A 138 -5.48 -3.77 -9.18
CA LEU A 138 -6.51 -4.10 -10.15
C LEU A 138 -7.65 -3.07 -10.17
N PHE A 139 -7.62 -2.09 -9.29
CA PHE A 139 -8.62 -1.04 -9.18
C PHE A 139 -8.21 0.18 -10.00
N ASN A 140 -9.08 0.59 -10.94
CA ASN A 140 -8.88 1.81 -11.71
C ASN A 140 -9.33 3.03 -10.89
N PRO A 141 -8.41 3.85 -10.39
CA PRO A 141 -8.79 5.00 -9.57
C PRO A 141 -9.48 6.12 -10.36
N MET A 142 -9.37 6.12 -11.69
CA MET A 142 -10.02 7.13 -12.54
C MET A 142 -11.53 6.90 -12.70
N GLU A 143 -12.02 5.69 -12.38
CA GLU A 143 -13.47 5.39 -12.37
C GLU A 143 -14.15 5.92 -11.11
N HIS A 144 -13.37 6.23 -10.06
CA HIS A 144 -13.89 6.64 -8.76
C HIS A 144 -13.08 7.82 -8.16
N PRO A 145 -13.01 8.97 -8.88
CA PRO A 145 -12.23 10.12 -8.43
C PRO A 145 -12.73 10.69 -7.10
N GLU A 146 -14.01 10.51 -6.79
CA GLU A 146 -14.63 10.94 -5.54
C GLU A 146 -14.07 10.23 -4.30
N LEU A 147 -13.46 9.05 -4.47
CA LEU A 147 -12.86 8.30 -3.35
C LEU A 147 -11.44 8.77 -3.00
N ILE A 148 -10.84 9.65 -3.81
CA ILE A 148 -9.40 9.90 -3.79
C ILE A 148 -9.11 11.39 -3.72
N THR A 149 -8.39 11.83 -2.68
CA THR A 149 -7.86 13.19 -2.58
C THR A 149 -6.40 13.25 -2.99
N GLU A 150 -5.95 14.44 -3.41
CA GLU A 150 -4.54 14.72 -3.67
C GLU A 150 -3.64 14.40 -2.46
N GLN A 151 -4.05 14.81 -1.26
CA GLN A 151 -3.32 14.51 -0.03
C GLN A 151 -3.18 13.01 0.23
N PHE A 152 -4.23 12.26 -0.04
CA PHE A 152 -4.20 10.80 0.11
C PHE A 152 -3.20 10.15 -0.86
N VAL A 153 -3.12 10.64 -2.09
CA VAL A 153 -2.14 10.17 -3.09
C VAL A 153 -0.71 10.44 -2.63
N ARG A 154 -0.45 11.65 -2.13
CA ARG A 154 0.88 12.01 -1.61
C ARG A 154 1.29 11.12 -0.45
N ASN A 155 0.41 10.91 0.51
CA ASN A 155 0.65 10.09 1.69
C ASN A 155 0.80 8.60 1.36
N THR A 156 0.19 8.12 0.26
CA THR A 156 0.28 6.73 -0.18
C THR A 156 1.74 6.29 -0.35
N PHE A 157 2.57 7.10 -0.99
CA PHE A 157 3.96 6.75 -1.27
C PHE A 157 4.93 7.06 -0.12
N GLU A 158 4.52 7.82 0.87
CA GLU A 158 5.34 8.18 2.02
C GLU A 158 5.64 6.99 2.93
N ASN A 159 4.62 6.20 3.23
CA ASN A 159 4.68 5.14 4.25
C ASN A 159 4.78 3.71 3.67
N ILE A 160 4.96 3.57 2.36
CA ILE A 160 5.00 2.26 1.72
C ILE A 160 6.40 1.64 1.85
N SER A 161 6.54 0.67 2.72
CA SER A 161 7.73 -0.20 2.81
C SER A 161 7.41 -1.68 2.59
N LEU A 162 6.12 -2.02 2.48
CA LEU A 162 5.64 -3.39 2.34
C LEU A 162 4.67 -3.50 1.18
N ILE A 163 4.92 -4.45 0.27
CA ILE A 163 3.94 -4.88 -0.74
C ILE A 163 3.59 -6.33 -0.47
N SER A 164 2.31 -6.65 -0.43
CA SER A 164 1.84 -8.01 -0.23
C SER A 164 0.90 -8.45 -1.36
N PHE A 165 1.00 -9.73 -1.72
CA PHE A 165 0.09 -10.38 -2.63
C PHE A 165 -0.12 -11.84 -2.22
N SER A 166 -1.25 -12.39 -2.65
CA SER A 166 -1.61 -13.78 -2.35
C SER A 166 -1.48 -14.64 -3.59
N VAL A 167 -1.01 -15.86 -3.42
CA VAL A 167 -0.83 -16.84 -4.51
C VAL A 167 -1.45 -18.18 -4.12
N ASN A 168 -1.77 -19.00 -5.12
CA ASN A 168 -2.36 -20.31 -4.93
C ASN A 168 -1.38 -21.48 -5.02
N THR A 169 -0.11 -21.19 -5.19
CA THR A 169 0.95 -22.20 -5.31
C THR A 169 2.24 -21.68 -4.70
N ASN A 170 3.14 -22.60 -4.35
CA ASN A 170 4.46 -22.20 -3.87
C ASN A 170 5.27 -21.61 -5.03
N ILE A 171 5.72 -20.36 -4.86
CA ILE A 171 6.48 -19.60 -5.85
C ILE A 171 7.90 -19.25 -5.36
N MET A 172 8.34 -19.79 -4.23
CA MET A 172 9.58 -19.39 -3.56
C MET A 172 10.78 -19.47 -4.49
N ALA A 173 11.05 -20.66 -5.07
CA ALA A 173 12.17 -20.87 -5.98
C ALA A 173 12.08 -19.99 -7.23
N ARG A 174 10.86 -19.76 -7.74
CA ARG A 174 10.65 -18.90 -8.90
C ARG A 174 10.87 -17.42 -8.55
N LEU A 175 10.46 -16.99 -7.37
CA LEU A 175 10.71 -15.64 -6.91
C LEU A 175 12.21 -15.36 -6.74
N GLU A 176 12.96 -16.29 -6.14
CA GLU A 176 14.42 -16.21 -6.01
C GLU A 176 15.08 -16.11 -7.40
N ASP A 177 14.69 -16.97 -8.34
CA ASP A 177 15.17 -16.94 -9.72
C ASP A 177 14.87 -15.58 -10.42
N ILE A 178 13.68 -15.03 -10.24
CA ILE A 178 13.33 -13.70 -10.78
C ILE A 178 14.23 -12.61 -10.17
N LEU A 179 14.40 -12.62 -8.86
CA LEU A 179 15.22 -11.62 -8.16
C LEU A 179 16.69 -11.72 -8.57
N ASP A 180 17.25 -12.93 -8.64
CA ASP A 180 18.63 -13.17 -9.04
C ASP A 180 18.87 -12.79 -10.51
N THR A 181 17.95 -13.16 -11.41
CA THR A 181 18.05 -12.82 -12.85
C THR A 181 18.12 -11.31 -13.06
N HIS A 182 17.45 -10.53 -12.21
CA HIS A 182 17.44 -9.07 -12.29
C HIS A 182 18.47 -8.39 -11.35
N GLY A 183 19.37 -9.17 -10.74
CA GLY A 183 20.45 -8.66 -9.90
C GLY A 183 19.97 -8.03 -8.58
N LEU A 184 18.79 -8.44 -8.10
CA LEU A 184 18.19 -7.98 -6.85
C LEU A 184 18.59 -8.95 -5.74
N LYS A 185 19.40 -8.48 -4.79
CA LYS A 185 19.74 -9.28 -3.61
C LYS A 185 18.54 -9.36 -2.69
N SER A 186 18.10 -10.58 -2.40
CA SER A 186 17.04 -10.83 -1.42
C SER A 186 17.60 -11.64 -0.25
N GLU A 187 17.15 -11.28 0.94
CA GLU A 187 17.34 -12.10 2.13
C GLU A 187 15.95 -12.62 2.52
N CYS A 188 15.79 -13.94 2.47
CA CYS A 188 14.60 -14.56 3.05
C CYS A 188 14.72 -14.45 4.57
N SER A 189 13.87 -13.66 5.20
CA SER A 189 13.83 -13.62 6.65
C SER A 189 13.09 -14.85 7.16
N THR A 190 13.83 -15.92 7.37
CA THR A 190 13.35 -17.15 8.01
C THR A 190 12.98 -16.95 9.48
N GLU A 191 13.31 -15.82 10.08
CA GLU A 191 12.92 -15.48 11.45
C GLU A 191 11.41 -15.32 11.63
N ASN A 192 10.66 -15.07 10.55
CA ASN A 192 9.20 -15.08 10.57
C ASN A 192 8.58 -16.46 10.30
N SER A 193 9.35 -17.55 10.28
CA SER A 193 8.83 -18.92 10.24
C SER A 193 7.94 -19.29 11.45
N PHE A 194 7.84 -18.41 12.44
CA PHE A 194 6.79 -18.38 13.45
C PHE A 194 5.45 -17.83 12.94
N LEU A 195 5.26 -17.75 11.66
CA LEU A 195 3.93 -17.51 11.14
C LEU A 195 3.07 -18.71 11.45
N LYS A 196 2.47 -18.60 12.61
CA LYS A 196 1.32 -19.38 13.00
C LYS A 196 0.49 -19.62 11.76
N ARG A 197 0.26 -20.89 11.45
CA ARG A 197 -0.92 -21.27 10.67
C ARG A 197 -2.13 -20.61 11.31
N ILE A 198 -2.47 -19.42 10.82
CA ILE A 198 -3.72 -18.77 11.15
C ILE A 198 -4.68 -19.26 10.09
N GLY A 199 -5.30 -20.43 10.35
CA GLY A 199 -6.09 -21.15 9.38
C GLY A 199 -5.22 -21.70 8.23
N ASP A 200 -5.79 -21.76 7.02
CA ASP A 200 -5.12 -22.31 5.82
C ASP A 200 -4.14 -21.34 5.14
N LYS A 201 -3.61 -20.35 5.86
CA LYS A 201 -2.72 -19.33 5.31
C LYS A 201 -1.29 -19.56 5.77
N CYS A 202 -0.39 -19.77 4.81
CA CYS A 202 1.05 -19.67 5.01
C CYS A 202 1.50 -18.29 4.52
N ILE A 203 2.36 -17.61 5.25
CA ILE A 203 2.87 -16.28 4.88
C ILE A 203 4.39 -16.36 4.85
N ASP A 204 4.99 -16.05 3.73
CA ASP A 204 6.42 -15.88 3.57
C ASP A 204 6.74 -14.42 3.31
N SER A 205 7.84 -13.94 3.85
CA SER A 205 8.31 -12.57 3.69
C SER A 205 9.71 -12.55 3.10
N TYR A 206 9.91 -11.69 2.12
CA TYR A 206 11.20 -11.40 1.53
C TYR A 206 11.55 -9.94 1.78
N VAL A 207 12.74 -9.71 2.28
CA VAL A 207 13.30 -8.37 2.40
C VAL A 207 14.25 -8.17 1.21
N VAL A 208 13.89 -7.24 0.35
CA VAL A 208 14.76 -6.80 -0.76
C VAL A 208 15.57 -5.62 -0.28
N ASN A 209 16.88 -5.83 -0.15
CA ASN A 209 17.83 -4.82 0.26
C ASN A 209 18.37 -4.08 -0.97
N TYR A 210 18.46 -2.77 -0.87
CA TYR A 210 19.12 -1.95 -1.90
C TYR A 210 19.88 -0.80 -1.24
N GLU A 211 21.02 -0.47 -1.84
CA GLU A 211 21.88 0.62 -1.34
C GLU A 211 21.28 1.99 -1.69
N MET A 212 21.14 2.86 -0.69
CA MET A 212 20.82 4.28 -0.87
C MET A 212 22.05 5.16 -0.70
N GLU A 213 21.98 6.39 -1.25
CA GLU A 213 23.13 7.32 -1.30
C GLU A 213 23.66 7.76 0.07
N ASP A 214 22.83 7.72 1.11
CA ASP A 214 23.13 8.31 2.42
C ASP A 214 23.60 7.27 3.46
N ALA A 215 24.33 6.25 3.03
CA ALA A 215 24.91 5.19 3.87
C ALA A 215 23.90 4.29 4.60
N ASP A 216 22.60 4.55 4.49
CA ASP A 216 21.58 3.67 5.01
C ASP A 216 21.13 2.69 3.92
N ASN A 217 21.23 1.39 4.23
CA ASN A 217 20.62 0.37 3.40
C ASN A 217 19.11 0.56 3.44
N SER A 218 18.50 0.82 2.28
CA SER A 218 17.05 0.81 2.18
C SER A 218 16.57 -0.57 1.80
N SER A 219 15.48 -0.95 2.40
CA SER A 219 14.83 -2.22 2.13
C SER A 219 13.33 -2.01 1.93
N PHE A 220 12.73 -2.91 1.18
CA PHE A 220 11.28 -3.07 1.18
C PHE A 220 10.93 -4.54 1.33
N GLU A 221 9.80 -4.81 1.95
CA GLU A 221 9.33 -6.16 2.21
C GLU A 221 8.33 -6.59 1.12
N ILE A 222 8.52 -7.79 0.57
CA ILE A 222 7.54 -8.47 -0.26
C ILE A 222 6.95 -9.60 0.58
N ARG A 223 5.66 -9.49 0.90
CA ARG A 223 4.94 -10.53 1.66
C ARG A 223 4.07 -11.35 0.74
N ILE A 224 4.23 -12.66 0.81
CA ILE A 224 3.48 -13.60 0.01
C ILE A 224 2.59 -14.43 0.93
N THR A 225 1.29 -14.43 0.64
CA THR A 225 0.30 -15.22 1.36
C THR A 225 -0.21 -16.34 0.45
N TYR A 226 -0.14 -17.58 0.92
CA TYR A 226 -0.72 -18.72 0.21
C TYR A 226 -2.17 -18.92 0.63
N THR A 227 -3.09 -19.04 -0.33
CA THR A 227 -4.50 -19.25 -0.03
C THR A 227 -5.21 -20.08 -1.09
N GLU A 228 -5.89 -21.12 -0.63
CA GLU A 228 -6.69 -21.99 -1.48
C GLU A 228 -7.87 -21.27 -2.16
N ARG A 229 -8.36 -20.20 -1.54
CA ARG A 229 -9.43 -19.37 -2.11
C ARG A 229 -9.10 -18.88 -3.52
N LEU A 230 -7.85 -18.61 -3.82
CA LEU A 230 -7.43 -18.16 -5.16
C LEU A 230 -7.54 -19.25 -6.22
N ARG A 231 -7.51 -20.52 -5.84
CA ARG A 231 -7.80 -21.62 -6.78
C ARG A 231 -9.24 -21.55 -7.26
N LEU A 232 -10.17 -21.27 -6.35
CA LEU A 232 -11.59 -21.10 -6.66
C LEU A 232 -11.80 -19.94 -7.64
N ASP A 233 -11.25 -18.79 -7.35
CA ASP A 233 -11.34 -17.59 -8.18
C ASP A 233 -10.76 -17.82 -9.58
N ARG A 234 -9.56 -18.38 -9.66
CA ARG A 234 -8.92 -18.70 -10.96
C ARG A 234 -9.74 -19.69 -11.77
N LYS A 235 -10.26 -20.74 -11.11
CA LYS A 235 -11.07 -21.76 -11.79
C LYS A 235 -12.35 -21.16 -12.33
N MET A 236 -13.04 -20.34 -11.56
CA MET A 236 -14.25 -19.65 -12.01
C MET A 236 -13.98 -18.75 -13.21
N ARG A 237 -12.93 -17.93 -13.17
CA ARG A 237 -12.56 -17.05 -14.29
C ARG A 237 -12.21 -17.85 -15.55
N LYS A 238 -11.44 -18.93 -15.41
CA LYS A 238 -11.12 -19.81 -16.54
C LYS A 238 -12.37 -20.46 -17.13
N LEU A 239 -13.31 -20.90 -16.31
CA LEU A 239 -14.57 -21.48 -16.76
C LEU A 239 -15.48 -20.46 -17.46
N LEU A 240 -15.41 -19.19 -17.05
CA LEU A 240 -16.15 -18.09 -17.67
C LEU A 240 -15.46 -17.53 -18.92
N GLY A 241 -14.20 -17.90 -19.19
CA GLY A 241 -13.43 -17.35 -20.30
C GLY A 241 -13.06 -15.86 -20.10
N ILE A 242 -13.03 -15.36 -18.87
CA ILE A 242 -12.70 -14.00 -18.55
C ILE A 242 -11.31 -13.90 -17.90
N GLU A 243 -10.52 -12.97 -18.38
CA GLU A 243 -9.20 -12.70 -17.75
C GLU A 243 -9.34 -11.89 -16.47
N ARG A 244 -10.31 -10.96 -16.46
CA ARG A 244 -10.53 -10.02 -15.35
C ARG A 244 -12.02 -9.85 -15.06
N TYR A 245 -12.36 -9.57 -13.81
CA TYR A 245 -13.74 -9.34 -13.39
C TYR A 245 -14.30 -7.95 -13.75
N GLU A 246 -13.52 -7.10 -14.40
CA GLU A 246 -13.97 -5.76 -14.83
C GLU A 246 -15.12 -5.81 -15.84
N SER A 247 -15.29 -6.94 -16.55
CA SER A 247 -16.42 -7.17 -17.45
C SER A 247 -17.74 -7.50 -16.74
N ILE A 248 -17.72 -7.73 -15.41
CA ILE A 248 -18.94 -7.99 -14.65
C ILE A 248 -19.65 -6.66 -14.39
N PRO A 249 -20.92 -6.50 -14.85
CA PRO A 249 -21.67 -5.27 -14.64
C PRO A 249 -21.87 -5.01 -13.15
N GLN A 250 -21.72 -3.75 -12.75
CA GLN A 250 -21.97 -3.32 -11.38
C GLN A 250 -23.44 -2.94 -11.19
N GLY A 251 -23.98 -3.21 -10.00
CA GLY A 251 -25.33 -2.78 -9.64
C GLY A 251 -26.44 -3.69 -10.15
N ASP A 252 -26.14 -4.96 -10.52
CA ASP A 252 -27.16 -5.93 -10.88
C ASP A 252 -28.11 -6.18 -9.69
N SER A 253 -29.40 -6.00 -9.93
CA SER A 253 -30.42 -6.06 -8.89
C SER A 253 -30.55 -7.46 -8.27
N GLN A 254 -30.46 -8.52 -9.07
CA GLN A 254 -30.57 -9.89 -8.58
C GLN A 254 -29.39 -10.25 -7.68
N THR A 255 -28.21 -9.80 -8.06
CA THR A 255 -27.00 -9.96 -7.24
C THR A 255 -27.14 -9.21 -5.91
N MET A 256 -27.60 -7.96 -5.94
CA MET A 256 -27.82 -7.21 -4.69
C MET A 256 -28.92 -7.81 -3.82
N GLU A 257 -29.95 -8.41 -4.43
CA GLU A 257 -30.99 -9.12 -3.69
C GLU A 257 -30.45 -10.34 -2.93
N SER A 258 -29.39 -10.99 -3.44
CA SER A 258 -28.72 -12.08 -2.69
C SER A 258 -28.11 -11.61 -1.37
N PHE A 259 -27.58 -10.37 -1.30
CA PHE A 259 -27.10 -9.76 -0.06
C PHE A 259 -28.26 -9.39 0.87
N TYR A 260 -29.31 -8.83 0.32
CA TYR A 260 -30.51 -8.49 1.08
C TYR A 260 -31.13 -9.73 1.73
N ASN A 261 -31.20 -10.85 1.00
CA ASN A 261 -31.76 -12.14 1.44
C ASN A 261 -30.76 -13.01 2.19
N LEU A 262 -29.52 -12.58 2.36
CA LEU A 262 -28.43 -13.33 3.00
C LEU A 262 -28.09 -14.66 2.32
N ASP A 263 -28.33 -14.78 1.02
CA ASP A 263 -27.87 -15.93 0.25
C ASP A 263 -26.36 -15.83 -0.07
N LEU A 264 -25.56 -15.86 0.98
CA LEU A 264 -24.11 -15.69 0.94
C LEU A 264 -23.31 -16.99 1.01
N TYR A 265 -23.99 -18.15 0.99
CA TYR A 265 -23.30 -19.43 1.03
C TYR A 265 -22.32 -19.57 -0.16
N GLY A 266 -21.08 -19.91 0.16
CA GLY A 266 -19.99 -20.03 -0.83
C GLY A 266 -19.38 -18.71 -1.27
N THR A 267 -19.99 -17.53 -1.01
CA THR A 267 -19.39 -16.23 -1.24
C THR A 267 -18.74 -15.66 0.02
N SER A 268 -19.11 -16.18 1.18
CA SER A 268 -18.74 -15.68 2.51
C SER A 268 -17.36 -16.11 3.02
N PHE A 269 -16.58 -16.88 2.25
CA PHE A 269 -15.24 -17.34 2.68
C PHE A 269 -14.25 -16.22 3.06
N SER A 270 -14.58 -14.98 2.71
CA SER A 270 -13.74 -13.81 3.03
C SER A 270 -14.37 -12.92 4.12
N LEU A 271 -15.56 -13.24 4.59
CA LEU A 271 -16.26 -12.47 5.61
C LEU A 271 -15.94 -13.05 6.98
N ASP A 272 -15.51 -12.19 7.89
CA ASP A 272 -15.55 -12.51 9.31
C ASP A 272 -17.00 -12.45 9.82
N MET A 273 -17.22 -12.99 11.02
CA MET A 273 -18.57 -13.01 11.61
C MET A 273 -19.15 -11.61 11.81
N ILE A 274 -18.31 -10.62 12.07
CA ILE A 274 -18.75 -9.23 12.33
C ILE A 274 -19.24 -8.59 11.04
N ALA A 275 -18.49 -8.73 9.95
CA ALA A 275 -18.90 -8.25 8.63
C ALA A 275 -20.21 -8.93 8.17
N TYR A 276 -20.35 -10.25 8.40
CA TYR A 276 -21.59 -10.96 8.12
C TYR A 276 -22.79 -10.39 8.90
N GLU A 277 -22.62 -10.16 10.20
CA GLU A 277 -23.66 -9.57 11.04
C GLU A 277 -24.02 -8.14 10.60
N SER A 278 -23.05 -7.36 10.19
CA SER A 278 -23.29 -6.01 9.65
C SER A 278 -24.10 -6.06 8.35
N ILE A 279 -23.76 -6.95 7.41
CA ILE A 279 -24.53 -7.19 6.19
C ILE A 279 -25.96 -7.62 6.53
N ARG A 280 -26.12 -8.54 7.49
CA ARG A 280 -27.42 -9.02 7.94
C ARG A 280 -28.33 -7.92 8.49
N LYS A 281 -27.75 -6.94 9.18
CA LYS A 281 -28.50 -5.83 9.77
C LYS A 281 -28.76 -4.71 8.79
N ILE A 282 -27.76 -4.34 7.98
CA ILE A 282 -27.85 -3.23 7.02
C ILE A 282 -28.68 -3.61 5.80
N LYS A 283 -28.64 -4.89 5.41
CA LYS A 283 -29.33 -5.42 4.22
C LYS A 283 -29.04 -4.60 2.98
N PRO A 284 -27.78 -4.54 2.52
CA PRO A 284 -27.36 -3.63 1.48
C PRO A 284 -28.06 -3.92 0.14
N ARG A 285 -28.45 -2.84 -0.55
CA ARG A 285 -29.06 -2.87 -1.87
C ARG A 285 -28.16 -2.27 -2.95
N THR A 286 -27.07 -1.65 -2.53
CA THR A 286 -26.07 -1.06 -3.41
C THR A 286 -24.66 -1.45 -2.98
N ILE A 287 -23.70 -1.34 -3.91
CA ILE A 287 -22.28 -1.58 -3.58
C ILE A 287 -21.78 -0.57 -2.52
N SER A 288 -22.31 0.67 -2.53
CA SER A 288 -22.01 1.66 -1.49
C SER A 288 -22.45 1.17 -0.10
N GLU A 289 -23.70 0.73 0.03
CA GLU A 289 -24.20 0.18 1.29
C GLU A 289 -23.48 -1.09 1.71
N LEU A 290 -23.06 -1.93 0.75
CA LEU A 290 -22.21 -3.08 1.03
C LEU A 290 -20.82 -2.66 1.55
N THR A 291 -20.27 -1.59 0.98
CA THR A 291 -19.01 -0.99 1.46
C THR A 291 -19.13 -0.50 2.90
N GLU A 292 -20.23 0.17 3.21
CA GLU A 292 -20.53 0.66 4.57
C GLU A 292 -20.71 -0.52 5.53
N ALA A 293 -21.43 -1.58 5.11
CA ALA A 293 -21.58 -2.79 5.92
C ALA A 293 -20.23 -3.45 6.26
N LEU A 294 -19.30 -3.48 5.31
CA LEU A 294 -17.95 -4.01 5.53
C LEU A 294 -17.09 -3.07 6.40
N ALA A 295 -17.38 -1.78 6.45
CA ALA A 295 -16.69 -0.83 7.32
C ALA A 295 -16.98 -1.04 8.81
N PHE A 296 -18.07 -1.71 9.15
CA PHE A 296 -18.39 -2.13 10.53
C PHE A 296 -17.74 -3.51 10.84
N TRP A 297 -16.43 -3.53 10.96
CA TRP A 297 -15.64 -4.75 11.08
C TRP A 297 -15.12 -5.05 12.49
N HIS A 298 -15.57 -4.28 13.51
CA HIS A 298 -15.11 -4.42 14.88
C HIS A 298 -16.25 -4.35 15.90
N ASP A 299 -16.24 -5.22 16.91
CA ASP A 299 -17.28 -5.28 17.96
C ASP A 299 -17.54 -3.95 18.66
N ARG A 300 -16.49 -3.12 18.84
CA ARG A 300 -16.62 -1.79 19.45
C ARG A 300 -17.52 -0.84 18.65
N GLN A 301 -17.74 -1.13 17.37
CA GLN A 301 -18.56 -0.29 16.49
C GLN A 301 -20.06 -0.62 16.60
N TYR A 302 -20.44 -1.62 17.40
CA TYR A 302 -21.85 -1.98 17.56
C TYR A 302 -22.76 -0.80 17.95
N PRO A 303 -22.40 0.09 18.90
CA PRO A 303 -23.24 1.24 19.25
C PRO A 303 -23.46 2.18 18.08
N ILE A 304 -22.42 2.47 17.28
CA ILE A 304 -22.57 3.36 16.11
C ILE A 304 -23.28 2.67 14.94
N LEU A 305 -23.25 1.34 14.85
CA LEU A 305 -24.07 0.59 13.90
C LEU A 305 -25.56 0.74 14.23
N VAL A 306 -25.95 0.75 15.51
CA VAL A 306 -27.32 1.02 15.93
C VAL A 306 -27.73 2.44 15.55
N ASP A 307 -26.89 3.44 15.83
CA ASP A 307 -27.11 4.84 15.43
C ASP A 307 -27.27 4.94 13.90
N TYR A 308 -26.39 4.28 13.13
CA TYR A 308 -26.47 4.20 11.66
C TYR A 308 -27.84 3.69 11.19
N LEU A 309 -28.29 2.56 11.72
CA LEU A 309 -29.55 1.94 11.33
C LEU A 309 -30.75 2.83 11.70
N THR A 310 -30.70 3.48 12.87
CA THR A 310 -31.73 4.41 13.33
C THR A 310 -31.81 5.62 12.39
N ASN A 311 -30.68 6.26 12.10
CA ASN A 311 -30.64 7.42 11.21
C ASN A 311 -31.07 7.07 9.77
N LYS A 312 -30.63 5.90 9.27
CA LYS A 312 -31.05 5.38 7.97
C LYS A 312 -32.57 5.18 7.89
N SER A 313 -33.16 4.56 8.91
CA SER A 313 -34.61 4.28 8.94
C SER A 313 -35.47 5.54 9.11
N SER A 314 -35.00 6.50 9.89
CA SER A 314 -35.68 7.79 10.12
C SER A 314 -35.39 8.84 9.05
N GLN A 315 -34.52 8.54 8.07
CA GLN A 315 -34.06 9.47 7.04
C GLN A 315 -33.50 10.77 7.64
N THR A 316 -32.82 10.66 8.77
CA THR A 316 -32.20 11.81 9.44
C THR A 316 -31.12 12.43 8.54
N THR A 317 -31.08 13.72 8.42
CA THR A 317 -30.11 14.48 7.61
C THR A 317 -29.35 15.55 8.39
N VAL A 318 -29.78 15.81 9.62
CA VAL A 318 -29.13 16.78 10.52
C VAL A 318 -28.61 16.03 11.74
N TYR A 319 -27.30 16.05 11.94
CA TYR A 319 -26.60 15.32 13.01
C TYR A 319 -25.95 16.25 14.02
N THR A 320 -25.33 17.33 13.52
CA THR A 320 -24.57 18.29 14.32
C THR A 320 -25.13 19.70 14.25
N GLY A 321 -25.97 20.01 13.23
CA GLY A 321 -26.47 21.34 12.94
C GLY A 321 -25.49 22.23 12.18
N ASP A 322 -24.24 21.83 11.97
CA ASP A 322 -23.34 22.46 11.00
C ASP A 322 -23.50 21.78 9.64
N THR A 323 -23.91 22.55 8.63
CA THR A 323 -24.27 22.03 7.32
C THR A 323 -23.12 21.33 6.62
N VAL A 324 -21.88 21.81 6.79
CA VAL A 324 -20.69 21.22 6.17
C VAL A 324 -20.36 19.86 6.81
N ILE A 325 -20.45 19.77 8.14
CA ILE A 325 -20.23 18.52 8.87
C ILE A 325 -21.36 17.53 8.55
N ASP A 326 -22.58 17.97 8.51
CA ASP A 326 -23.73 17.12 8.18
C ASP A 326 -23.65 16.57 6.76
N GLU A 327 -23.12 17.33 5.78
CA GLU A 327 -22.80 16.85 4.44
C GLU A 327 -21.68 15.80 4.45
N ILE A 328 -20.61 16.02 5.20
CA ILE A 328 -19.50 15.04 5.35
C ILE A 328 -20.00 13.69 5.86
N LEU A 329 -20.93 13.71 6.81
CA LEU A 329 -21.49 12.53 7.44
C LEU A 329 -22.73 11.97 6.73
N GLY A 330 -23.35 12.73 5.83
CA GLY A 330 -24.61 12.38 5.18
C GLY A 330 -24.59 11.03 4.46
N HIS A 331 -23.52 10.74 3.75
CA HIS A 331 -23.36 9.47 3.03
C HIS A 331 -23.29 8.24 3.94
N THR A 332 -22.97 8.41 5.20
CA THR A 332 -22.85 7.35 6.21
C THR A 332 -23.89 7.52 7.32
N HIS A 333 -25.00 8.16 7.02
CA HIS A 333 -26.13 8.40 7.94
C HIS A 333 -25.70 8.94 9.31
N GLY A 334 -24.81 9.94 9.30
CA GLY A 334 -24.30 10.59 10.50
C GLY A 334 -23.13 9.86 11.20
N ILE A 335 -22.63 8.78 10.64
CA ILE A 335 -21.60 7.99 11.30
C ILE A 335 -20.22 8.24 10.72
N LEU A 336 -19.23 8.38 11.57
CA LEU A 336 -17.83 8.52 11.21
C LEU A 336 -17.22 7.12 10.97
N LEU A 337 -17.15 6.69 9.72
CA LEU A 337 -16.63 5.37 9.33
C LEU A 337 -15.23 5.44 8.72
N TYR A 338 -14.88 6.54 8.06
CA TYR A 338 -13.72 6.62 7.21
C TYR A 338 -12.72 7.68 7.68
N THR A 339 -11.43 7.39 7.54
CA THR A 339 -10.33 8.32 7.89
C THR A 339 -10.49 9.67 7.20
N ARG A 340 -10.91 9.67 5.93
CA ARG A 340 -11.15 10.89 5.16
C ARG A 340 -12.28 11.76 5.72
N GLN A 341 -13.34 11.13 6.22
CA GLN A 341 -14.42 11.89 6.90
C GLN A 341 -13.87 12.59 8.14
N GLN A 342 -13.00 11.91 8.92
CA GLN A 342 -12.36 12.50 10.08
C GLN A 342 -11.50 13.70 9.70
N GLU A 343 -10.68 13.59 8.66
CA GLU A 343 -9.83 14.67 8.18
C GLU A 343 -10.66 15.90 7.78
N ALA A 344 -11.72 15.69 6.99
CA ALA A 344 -12.62 16.76 6.56
C ALA A 344 -13.38 17.38 7.77
N TYR A 345 -13.84 16.55 8.68
CA TYR A 345 -14.49 16.96 9.92
C TYR A 345 -13.57 17.85 10.77
N MET A 346 -12.34 17.38 11.03
CA MET A 346 -11.36 18.12 11.82
C MET A 346 -10.99 19.46 11.18
N LYS A 347 -10.91 19.53 9.86
CA LYS A 347 -10.68 20.78 9.14
C LYS A 347 -11.80 21.76 9.42
N ARG A 348 -13.07 21.33 9.27
CA ARG A 348 -14.23 22.19 9.55
C ARG A 348 -14.29 22.59 11.02
N LEU A 349 -14.01 21.68 11.92
CA LEU A 349 -14.00 21.96 13.34
C LEU A 349 -12.97 23.06 13.73
N ASN A 350 -11.78 23.04 13.12
CA ASN A 350 -10.78 24.09 13.30
C ASN A 350 -11.29 25.46 12.79
N GLU A 351 -12.03 25.50 11.71
CA GLU A 351 -12.66 26.73 11.21
C GLU A 351 -13.71 27.26 12.21
N LEU A 352 -14.54 26.37 12.77
CA LEU A 352 -15.56 26.71 13.74
C LEU A 352 -14.98 27.25 15.04
N SER A 353 -13.81 26.79 15.47
CA SER A 353 -13.16 27.23 16.72
C SER A 353 -12.93 28.73 16.77
N CYS A 354 -12.75 29.38 15.62
CA CYS A 354 -12.56 30.83 15.51
C CYS A 354 -13.87 31.56 15.15
N ALA A 355 -14.80 30.92 14.43
CA ALA A 355 -15.98 31.56 13.86
C ALA A 355 -17.23 31.46 14.77
N ASP A 356 -17.43 30.28 15.41
CA ASP A 356 -18.59 30.01 16.27
C ASP A 356 -18.22 29.01 17.37
N PRO A 357 -17.81 29.48 18.56
CA PRO A 357 -17.43 28.63 19.67
C PRO A 357 -18.54 27.68 20.16
N ASN A 358 -19.83 28.09 20.07
CA ASN A 358 -20.93 27.23 20.50
C ASN A 358 -21.13 26.05 19.53
N ALA A 359 -21.09 26.33 18.23
CA ALA A 359 -21.12 25.28 17.22
C ALA A 359 -19.91 24.38 17.34
N TYR A 360 -18.71 24.93 17.61
CA TYR A 360 -17.49 24.13 17.87
C TYR A 360 -17.68 23.15 19.01
N ASP A 361 -18.16 23.60 20.18
CA ASP A 361 -18.34 22.73 21.35
C ASP A 361 -19.32 21.60 21.05
N HIS A 362 -20.43 21.88 20.39
CA HIS A 362 -21.42 20.89 19.99
C HIS A 362 -20.85 19.87 19.01
N CYS A 363 -20.22 20.33 17.94
CA CYS A 363 -19.61 19.46 16.95
C CYS A 363 -18.44 18.64 17.52
N ASN A 364 -17.61 19.23 18.39
CA ASN A 364 -16.53 18.52 19.06
C ASN A 364 -17.07 17.42 19.98
N ALA A 365 -18.12 17.70 20.75
CA ALA A 365 -18.76 16.68 21.60
C ALA A 365 -19.30 15.51 20.75
N TYR A 366 -19.90 15.79 19.60
CA TYR A 366 -20.35 14.76 18.66
C TYR A 366 -19.19 13.93 18.13
N LEU A 367 -18.10 14.56 17.69
CA LEU A 367 -16.90 13.89 17.20
C LEU A 367 -16.30 12.97 18.28
N GLN A 368 -16.14 13.46 19.51
CA GLN A 368 -15.60 12.67 20.62
C GLN A 368 -16.47 11.45 20.97
N ARG A 369 -17.80 11.59 20.86
CA ARG A 369 -18.72 10.46 21.02
C ARG A 369 -18.48 9.40 19.93
N GLN A 370 -18.36 9.81 18.66
CA GLN A 370 -18.10 8.92 17.55
C GLN A 370 -16.75 8.20 17.71
N LEU A 371 -15.67 8.92 18.00
CA LEU A 371 -14.31 8.37 18.13
C LEU A 371 -14.15 7.36 19.25
N ARG A 372 -15.00 7.39 20.28
CA ARG A 372 -14.98 6.35 21.33
C ARG A 372 -15.29 4.96 20.80
N HIS A 373 -16.09 4.85 19.77
CA HIS A 373 -16.56 3.60 19.20
C HIS A 373 -16.05 3.37 17.77
N ALA A 374 -15.70 4.43 17.04
CA ALA A 374 -15.25 4.31 15.66
C ALA A 374 -13.90 3.60 15.58
N LYS A 375 -13.79 2.69 14.63
CA LYS A 375 -12.53 2.19 14.12
C LYS A 375 -12.48 2.51 12.63
N LEU A 376 -11.87 3.64 12.33
CA LEU A 376 -11.89 4.20 11.00
C LEU A 376 -11.12 3.32 10.01
N CYS A 377 -11.68 3.18 8.83
CA CYS A 377 -11.07 2.44 7.73
C CYS A 377 -10.88 3.32 6.49
N ASN A 378 -10.16 2.77 5.52
CA ASN A 378 -10.02 3.40 4.22
C ASN A 378 -11.21 3.01 3.34
N LYS A 379 -12.02 4.00 2.92
CA LYS A 379 -13.21 3.76 2.09
C LYS A 379 -12.88 3.01 0.81
N CYS A 380 -11.78 3.33 0.15
CA CYS A 380 -11.35 2.67 -1.07
C CYS A 380 -11.05 1.18 -0.86
N SER A 381 -10.38 0.84 0.24
CA SER A 381 -10.09 -0.57 0.58
C SER A 381 -11.39 -1.36 0.82
N GLU A 382 -12.34 -0.79 1.54
CA GLU A 382 -13.62 -1.45 1.81
C GLU A 382 -14.47 -1.57 0.53
N TYR A 383 -14.43 -0.55 -0.33
CA TYR A 383 -15.10 -0.61 -1.63
C TYR A 383 -14.56 -1.72 -2.53
N VAL A 384 -13.24 -1.91 -2.59
CA VAL A 384 -12.65 -3.01 -3.37
C VAL A 384 -13.01 -4.38 -2.79
N LYS A 385 -13.08 -4.51 -1.46
CA LYS A 385 -13.60 -5.74 -0.82
C LYS A 385 -15.07 -5.99 -1.19
N ALA A 386 -15.90 -4.95 -1.16
CA ALA A 386 -17.30 -5.01 -1.56
C ALA A 386 -17.46 -5.45 -3.01
N LEU A 387 -16.65 -4.88 -3.94
CA LEU A 387 -16.63 -5.30 -5.34
C LEU A 387 -16.27 -6.76 -5.51
N ASN A 388 -15.27 -7.26 -4.81
CA ASN A 388 -14.85 -8.64 -4.92
C ASN A 388 -15.94 -9.59 -4.40
N LEU A 389 -16.56 -9.24 -3.30
CA LEU A 389 -17.68 -10.00 -2.74
C LEU A 389 -18.89 -9.99 -3.70
N TYR A 390 -19.21 -8.82 -4.25
CA TYR A 390 -20.27 -8.65 -5.25
C TYR A 390 -20.01 -9.50 -6.51
N ARG A 391 -18.79 -9.51 -7.01
CA ARG A 391 -18.41 -10.30 -8.21
C ARG A 391 -18.59 -11.80 -7.99
N LEU A 392 -18.24 -12.30 -6.81
CA LEU A 392 -18.49 -13.69 -6.45
C LEU A 392 -19.99 -13.99 -6.35
N ALA A 393 -20.78 -13.09 -5.76
CA ALA A 393 -22.23 -13.23 -5.70
C ALA A 393 -22.87 -13.18 -7.11
N TYR A 394 -22.38 -12.30 -7.99
CA TYR A 394 -22.82 -12.23 -9.38
C TYR A 394 -22.60 -13.55 -10.12
N ILE A 395 -21.41 -14.16 -9.96
CA ILE A 395 -21.12 -15.47 -10.57
C ILE A 395 -22.05 -16.53 -10.01
N LYS A 396 -22.33 -16.52 -8.72
CA LYS A 396 -23.27 -17.45 -8.09
C LYS A 396 -24.68 -17.33 -8.66
N VAL A 397 -25.17 -16.11 -8.84
CA VAL A 397 -26.54 -15.83 -9.35
C VAL A 397 -26.66 -16.15 -10.82
N HIS A 398 -25.73 -15.69 -11.65
CA HIS A 398 -25.87 -15.77 -13.12
C HIS A 398 -25.19 -17.01 -13.74
N TYR A 399 -24.24 -17.62 -13.04
CA TYR A 399 -23.48 -18.80 -13.50
C TYR A 399 -23.40 -19.88 -12.42
N PRO A 400 -24.54 -20.38 -11.90
CA PRO A 400 -24.58 -21.27 -10.73
C PRO A 400 -23.78 -22.56 -10.93
N GLU A 401 -23.76 -23.12 -12.16
CA GLU A 401 -22.98 -24.32 -12.46
C GLU A 401 -21.46 -24.06 -12.43
N VAL A 402 -21.03 -22.88 -12.87
CA VAL A 402 -19.61 -22.47 -12.80
C VAL A 402 -19.22 -22.29 -11.33
N PHE A 403 -20.06 -21.65 -10.56
CA PHE A 403 -19.85 -21.43 -9.12
C PHE A 403 -19.79 -22.77 -8.37
N LYS A 404 -20.71 -23.68 -8.63
CA LYS A 404 -20.75 -25.03 -8.04
C LYS A 404 -19.48 -25.83 -8.35
N ARG A 405 -19.07 -25.89 -9.65
CA ARG A 405 -17.81 -26.56 -10.06
C ARG A 405 -16.57 -25.93 -9.44
N GLY A 406 -16.60 -24.63 -9.18
CA GLY A 406 -15.57 -23.92 -8.42
C GLY A 406 -15.51 -24.46 -7.00
N LEU A 407 -16.65 -24.48 -6.29
CA LEU A 407 -16.76 -24.95 -4.91
C LEU A 407 -16.41 -26.43 -4.71
N GLU A 408 -16.84 -27.33 -5.59
CA GLU A 408 -16.54 -28.75 -5.52
C GLU A 408 -15.03 -29.03 -5.49
N SER A 409 -14.23 -28.19 -6.15
CA SER A 409 -12.78 -28.33 -6.10
C SER A 409 -12.15 -27.82 -4.78
N TYR A 410 -12.92 -27.08 -3.99
CA TYR A 410 -12.49 -26.57 -2.67
C TYR A 410 -12.86 -27.54 -1.53
N THR A 411 -14.01 -28.22 -1.66
CA THR A 411 -14.52 -29.14 -0.62
C THR A 411 -13.91 -30.55 -0.71
N ASN A 412 -13.22 -30.89 -1.79
CA ASN A 412 -12.57 -32.18 -1.99
C ASN A 412 -11.07 -32.18 -1.60
N LEU A 413 -10.63 -31.17 -0.84
CA LEU A 413 -9.32 -31.04 -0.20
C LEU A 413 -9.44 -31.18 1.31
#